data_26c7e1d0e06b4520b9c085031157f27a
#
_entry.id   26c7e1d0e06b4520b9c085031157f27a
#
_cell.length_a   1.000
_cell.length_b   1.000
_cell.length_c   1.000
_cell.angle_alpha   90.00
_cell.angle_beta   90.00
_cell.angle_gamma   90.00
#
_symmetry.space_group_name_H-M   'P 1'
#
loop_
_entity.id
_entity.type
_entity.pdbx_description
1 polymer ?
#
loop_
_entity_poly.entity_id
_entity_poly.type
_entity_poly.pdbx_seq_one_letter_code
_entity_poly.pdbx_strand_id
1 'polypeptide(L)'
;MRSPTSRQVAVQALTEIHAGSRANVVLAAFLADRGRGLSERDRAFVTELVQGTTRMRRAVDHLLQPFISRKLDPDVLAALRMGAYQLHYLRTPAHAAVNDTVAVAPRRASGLVNAVLRKVADVDPEWPNEATQFSYPDWIWNLFLETWGPEGRAALIAMNTPERPQPRSDGYIQGQASRWVSEAVDDASPNGGTIVDLCAAPGGKATACGAAWSEIWANEIDPARARVLREVAEDFRPEIQVVVSDGTNTHFDDRFADAVLVDAPCSGLGALGRRSDARWHISKEAISRLTGTQNALLEEALRVLQPHGVLTYSVCTITQEETCDVAQAFHERHQELRSLDIQGRHWRQYCDGGLVLPHDYQTDGMAIFQWQREG
;
A
#
# COMPACT_ATOMS: atom_id res chain seq x y z
N MET A 1 -14.86 31.90 10.59
CA MET A 1 -15.17 30.55 11.08
C MET A 1 -13.92 30.00 11.77
N ARG A 2 -14.04 29.30 12.92
CA ARG A 2 -12.87 28.62 13.53
C ARG A 2 -12.41 27.48 12.64
N SER A 3 -11.10 27.33 12.44
CA SER A 3 -10.54 26.18 11.74
C SER A 3 -10.99 24.85 12.39
N PRO A 4 -11.28 23.81 11.61
CA PRO A 4 -11.68 22.52 12.17
C PRO A 4 -10.55 21.93 13.00
N THR A 5 -10.89 21.19 14.07
CA THR A 5 -9.91 20.47 14.86
C THR A 5 -9.46 19.19 14.13
N SER A 6 -8.26 18.66 14.46
CA SER A 6 -7.75 17.40 13.92
C SER A 6 -8.77 16.26 14.01
N ARG A 7 -9.46 16.14 15.15
CA ARG A 7 -10.47 15.10 15.36
C ARG A 7 -11.75 15.32 14.54
N GLN A 8 -12.15 16.56 14.28
CA GLN A 8 -13.27 16.84 13.37
C GLN A 8 -12.97 16.40 11.95
N VAL A 9 -11.77 16.72 11.45
CA VAL A 9 -11.32 16.27 10.13
C VAL A 9 -11.26 14.74 10.08
N ALA A 10 -10.70 14.09 11.11
CA ALA A 10 -10.57 12.64 11.16
C ALA A 10 -11.93 11.90 11.18
N VAL A 11 -12.91 12.34 11.99
CA VAL A 11 -14.25 11.70 12.03
C VAL A 11 -14.95 11.79 10.68
N GLN A 12 -14.85 12.94 10.00
CA GLN A 12 -15.46 13.13 8.68
C GLN A 12 -14.80 12.23 7.64
N ALA A 13 -13.46 12.16 7.60
CA ALA A 13 -12.73 11.26 6.72
C ALA A 13 -13.08 9.79 6.99
N LEU A 14 -13.11 9.37 8.26
CA LEU A 14 -13.48 8.01 8.66
C LEU A 14 -14.92 7.67 8.24
N THR A 15 -15.85 8.62 8.28
CA THR A 15 -17.22 8.39 7.82
C THR A 15 -17.28 8.02 6.35
N GLU A 16 -16.53 8.73 5.50
CA GLU A 16 -16.43 8.45 4.06
C GLU A 16 -15.70 7.11 3.78
N ILE A 17 -14.61 6.84 4.50
CA ILE A 17 -13.85 5.60 4.35
C ILE A 17 -14.72 4.39 4.75
N HIS A 18 -15.46 4.48 5.83
CA HIS A 18 -16.34 3.41 6.27
C HIS A 18 -17.56 3.21 5.35
N ALA A 19 -17.91 4.21 4.54
CA ALA A 19 -18.89 4.09 3.47
C ALA A 19 -18.33 3.43 2.18
N GLY A 20 -17.03 3.10 2.14
CA GLY A 20 -16.39 2.37 1.04
C GLY A 20 -15.37 3.17 0.24
N SER A 21 -15.13 4.44 0.57
CA SER A 21 -14.10 5.24 -0.09
C SER A 21 -12.67 4.80 0.30
N ARG A 22 -11.71 5.00 -0.60
CA ARG A 22 -10.31 4.64 -0.36
C ARG A 22 -9.65 5.61 0.62
N ALA A 23 -9.03 5.07 1.68
CA ALA A 23 -8.47 5.85 2.77
C ALA A 23 -7.42 6.87 2.30
N ASN A 24 -6.53 6.49 1.40
CA ASN A 24 -5.49 7.40 0.89
C ASN A 24 -6.08 8.58 0.12
N VAL A 25 -7.10 8.34 -0.70
CA VAL A 25 -7.77 9.38 -1.51
C VAL A 25 -8.53 10.35 -0.61
N VAL A 26 -9.34 9.81 0.32
CA VAL A 26 -10.09 10.61 1.27
C VAL A 26 -9.16 11.45 2.14
N LEU A 27 -8.14 10.83 2.71
CA LEU A 27 -7.19 11.52 3.60
C LEU A 27 -6.45 12.64 2.86
N ALA A 28 -5.96 12.41 1.64
CA ALA A 28 -5.29 13.42 0.84
C ALA A 28 -6.24 14.61 0.54
N ALA A 29 -7.46 14.34 0.10
CA ALA A 29 -8.47 15.36 -0.19
C ALA A 29 -8.82 16.19 1.06
N PHE A 30 -9.04 15.54 2.21
CA PHE A 30 -9.36 16.24 3.45
C PHE A 30 -8.19 17.08 3.98
N LEU A 31 -6.95 16.59 3.85
CA LEU A 31 -5.77 17.36 4.26
C LEU A 31 -5.51 18.55 3.33
N ALA A 32 -5.80 18.42 2.03
CA ALA A 32 -5.66 19.52 1.07
C ALA A 32 -6.73 20.61 1.25
N ASP A 33 -7.96 20.25 1.55
CA ASP A 33 -9.08 21.18 1.73
C ASP A 33 -9.18 21.69 3.17
N ARG A 34 -9.54 20.82 4.10
CA ARG A 34 -9.85 21.16 5.49
C ARG A 34 -8.64 21.24 6.40
N GLY A 35 -7.53 20.60 5.99
CA GLY A 35 -6.25 20.63 6.70
C GLY A 35 -5.40 21.86 6.43
N ARG A 36 -5.80 22.77 5.55
CA ARG A 36 -5.01 23.99 5.22
C ARG A 36 -4.67 24.88 6.41
N GLY A 37 -5.52 24.90 7.44
CA GLY A 37 -5.30 25.65 8.67
C GLY A 37 -4.68 24.86 9.83
N LEU A 38 -4.36 23.58 9.60
CA LEU A 38 -3.75 22.72 10.61
C LEU A 38 -2.23 22.83 10.57
N SER A 39 -1.58 22.77 11.75
CA SER A 39 -0.13 22.61 11.84
C SER A 39 0.30 21.26 11.26
N GLU A 40 1.59 21.11 10.92
CA GLU A 40 2.16 19.85 10.46
C GLU A 40 1.91 18.70 11.47
N ARG A 41 2.10 19.00 12.75
CA ARG A 41 1.81 18.06 13.85
C ARG A 41 0.34 17.63 13.86
N ASP A 42 -0.59 18.57 13.64
CA ASP A 42 -2.02 18.26 13.61
C ASP A 42 -2.38 17.43 12.38
N ARG A 43 -1.78 17.71 11.23
CA ARG A 43 -1.95 16.93 10.00
C ARG A 43 -1.45 15.49 10.18
N ALA A 44 -0.28 15.32 10.81
CA ALA A 44 0.25 14.00 11.18
C ALA A 44 -0.69 13.27 12.15
N PHE A 45 -1.29 13.98 13.10
CA PHE A 45 -2.26 13.40 14.02
C PHE A 45 -3.58 13.03 13.34
N VAL A 46 -4.07 13.81 12.38
CA VAL A 46 -5.22 13.40 11.52
C VAL A 46 -4.90 12.10 10.79
N THR A 47 -3.71 12.02 10.19
CA THR A 47 -3.24 10.81 9.47
C THR A 47 -3.24 9.60 10.40
N GLU A 48 -2.68 9.74 11.60
CA GLU A 48 -2.64 8.66 12.60
C GLU A 48 -4.04 8.22 13.03
N LEU A 49 -4.94 9.16 13.34
CA LEU A 49 -6.32 8.85 13.71
C LEU A 49 -7.07 8.11 12.60
N VAL A 50 -6.92 8.55 11.35
CA VAL A 50 -7.62 7.97 10.21
C VAL A 50 -7.04 6.60 9.86
N GLN A 51 -5.74 6.51 9.64
CA GLN A 51 -5.09 5.27 9.22
C GLN A 51 -5.12 4.22 10.35
N GLY A 52 -4.86 4.63 11.59
CA GLY A 52 -4.86 3.74 12.74
C GLY A 52 -6.25 3.19 13.06
N THR A 53 -7.28 4.05 13.08
CA THR A 53 -8.67 3.60 13.29
C THR A 53 -9.13 2.65 12.18
N THR A 54 -8.76 2.93 10.93
CA THR A 54 -9.07 2.08 9.78
C THR A 54 -8.36 0.73 9.88
N ARG A 55 -7.09 0.74 10.26
CA ARG A 55 -6.26 -0.46 10.47
C ARG A 55 -6.84 -1.34 11.57
N MET A 56 -7.15 -0.75 12.71
CA MET A 56 -7.62 -1.48 13.90
C MET A 56 -9.13 -1.65 13.96
N ARG A 57 -9.84 -1.49 12.82
CA ARG A 57 -11.32 -1.48 12.77
C ARG A 57 -11.97 -2.69 13.43
N ARG A 58 -11.51 -3.92 13.14
CA ARG A 58 -12.10 -5.14 13.70
C ARG A 58 -11.87 -5.24 15.21
N ALA A 59 -10.68 -4.89 15.65
CA ALA A 59 -10.34 -4.90 17.07
C ALA A 59 -11.16 -3.86 17.85
N VAL A 60 -11.26 -2.62 17.36
CA VAL A 60 -12.07 -1.60 18.01
C VAL A 60 -13.57 -1.92 17.95
N ASP A 61 -14.06 -2.55 16.88
CA ASP A 61 -15.45 -3.02 16.80
C ASP A 61 -15.72 -4.09 17.85
N HIS A 62 -14.78 -5.01 18.11
CA HIS A 62 -14.89 -6.00 19.17
C HIS A 62 -15.00 -5.34 20.57
N LEU A 63 -14.18 -4.31 20.84
CA LEU A 63 -14.24 -3.55 22.10
C LEU A 63 -15.56 -2.78 22.28
N LEU A 64 -16.14 -2.30 21.19
CA LEU A 64 -17.39 -1.54 21.20
C LEU A 64 -18.63 -2.42 21.29
N GLN A 65 -18.59 -3.64 20.74
CA GLN A 65 -19.72 -4.54 20.55
C GLN A 65 -20.56 -4.76 21.83
N PRO A 66 -19.99 -4.99 23.03
CA PRO A 66 -20.78 -5.22 24.24
C PRO A 66 -21.65 -4.02 24.67
N PHE A 67 -21.35 -2.83 24.17
CA PHE A 67 -21.98 -1.58 24.57
C PHE A 67 -22.89 -0.99 23.49
N ILE A 68 -23.00 -1.64 22.32
CA ILE A 68 -23.82 -1.19 21.19
C ILE A 68 -24.92 -2.22 20.93
N SER A 69 -26.16 -1.89 21.28
CA SER A 69 -27.30 -2.78 21.14
C SER A 69 -28.09 -2.62 19.83
N ARG A 70 -27.76 -1.61 19.00
CA ARG A 70 -28.48 -1.30 17.75
C ARG A 70 -27.52 -0.77 16.68
N LYS A 71 -27.97 -0.83 15.44
CA LYS A 71 -27.24 -0.18 14.32
C LYS A 71 -27.12 1.33 14.59
N LEU A 72 -25.93 1.87 14.42
CA LEU A 72 -25.63 3.29 14.59
C LEU A 72 -25.49 3.97 13.22
N ASP A 73 -25.71 5.27 13.22
CA ASP A 73 -25.42 6.11 12.06
C ASP A 73 -23.91 6.10 11.79
N PRO A 74 -23.47 6.19 10.50
CA PRO A 74 -22.07 6.09 10.14
C PRO A 74 -21.14 7.09 10.85
N ASP A 75 -21.60 8.33 11.03
CA ASP A 75 -20.84 9.40 11.71
C ASP A 75 -20.66 9.15 13.22
N VAL A 76 -21.68 8.56 13.86
CA VAL A 76 -21.61 8.15 15.26
C VAL A 76 -20.67 6.97 15.45
N LEU A 77 -20.75 5.99 14.56
CA LEU A 77 -19.86 4.82 14.59
C LEU A 77 -18.40 5.22 14.31
N ALA A 78 -18.16 6.13 13.36
CA ALA A 78 -16.83 6.68 13.09
C ALA A 78 -16.22 7.37 14.33
N ALA A 79 -17.01 8.18 15.03
CA ALA A 79 -16.58 8.83 16.28
C ALA A 79 -16.26 7.81 17.37
N LEU A 80 -17.11 6.79 17.57
CA LEU A 80 -16.88 5.73 18.55
C LEU A 80 -15.62 4.91 18.23
N ARG A 81 -15.42 4.50 16.97
CA ARG A 81 -14.23 3.78 16.54
C ARG A 81 -12.95 4.60 16.77
N MET A 82 -12.96 5.88 16.41
CA MET A 82 -11.84 6.78 16.64
C MET A 82 -11.58 6.97 18.15
N GLY A 83 -12.61 7.07 18.97
CA GLY A 83 -12.48 7.16 20.41
C GLY A 83 -11.88 5.89 21.03
N ALA A 84 -12.39 4.72 20.66
CA ALA A 84 -11.85 3.43 21.12
C ALA A 84 -10.40 3.21 20.67
N TYR A 85 -10.05 3.62 19.42
CA TYR A 85 -8.69 3.59 18.95
C TYR A 85 -7.75 4.46 19.80
N GLN A 86 -8.16 5.69 20.15
CA GLN A 86 -7.36 6.57 21.01
C GLN A 86 -7.16 5.99 22.43
N LEU A 87 -8.18 5.30 22.97
CA LEU A 87 -8.14 4.71 24.30
C LEU A 87 -7.18 3.51 24.39
N HIS A 88 -7.17 2.63 23.38
CA HIS A 88 -6.47 1.36 23.47
C HIS A 88 -5.14 1.31 22.67
N TYR A 89 -4.97 2.19 21.67
CA TYR A 89 -3.79 2.12 20.76
C TYR A 89 -2.95 3.39 20.76
N LEU A 90 -3.47 4.51 21.28
CA LEU A 90 -2.68 5.73 21.45
C LEU A 90 -2.41 6.01 22.94
N ARG A 91 -1.31 6.71 23.20
CA ARG A 91 -0.97 7.16 24.57
C ARG A 91 -1.78 8.40 25.00
N THR A 92 -3.04 8.49 24.58
CA THR A 92 -3.92 9.60 24.92
C THR A 92 -4.55 9.31 26.32
N PRO A 93 -4.46 10.22 27.28
CA PRO A 93 -5.13 10.03 28.57
C PRO A 93 -6.64 9.80 28.36
N ALA A 94 -7.22 8.82 29.08
CA ALA A 94 -8.59 8.37 28.84
C ALA A 94 -9.61 9.54 28.91
N HIS A 95 -9.47 10.45 29.90
CA HIS A 95 -10.36 11.60 30.02
C HIS A 95 -10.28 12.53 28.79
N ALA A 96 -9.10 12.74 28.21
CA ALA A 96 -8.93 13.57 27.03
C ALA A 96 -9.49 12.86 25.79
N ALA A 97 -9.20 11.56 25.59
CA ALA A 97 -9.73 10.77 24.47
C ALA A 97 -11.27 10.80 24.45
N VAL A 98 -11.93 10.61 25.61
CA VAL A 98 -13.37 10.66 25.74
C VAL A 98 -13.91 12.06 25.46
N ASN A 99 -13.44 13.09 26.21
CA ASN A 99 -13.98 14.44 26.11
C ASN A 99 -13.82 15.05 24.72
N ASP A 100 -12.64 14.90 24.11
CA ASP A 100 -12.36 15.46 22.79
C ASP A 100 -13.14 14.72 21.68
N THR A 101 -13.37 13.40 21.84
CA THR A 101 -14.22 12.64 20.91
C THR A 101 -15.69 13.05 21.02
N VAL A 102 -16.20 13.22 22.25
CA VAL A 102 -17.56 13.70 22.49
C VAL A 102 -17.79 15.10 21.91
N ALA A 103 -16.80 15.97 21.99
CA ALA A 103 -16.87 17.34 21.45
C ALA A 103 -17.02 17.39 19.92
N VAL A 104 -16.54 16.35 19.19
CA VAL A 104 -16.62 16.24 17.74
C VAL A 104 -17.70 15.28 17.25
N ALA A 105 -18.31 14.51 18.14
CA ALA A 105 -19.41 13.62 17.82
C ALA A 105 -20.69 14.40 17.45
N PRO A 106 -21.61 13.81 16.66
CA PRO A 106 -22.90 14.42 16.38
C PRO A 106 -23.64 14.77 17.68
N ARG A 107 -24.15 16.01 17.78
CA ARG A 107 -24.82 16.51 19.01
C ARG A 107 -25.91 15.57 19.52
N ARG A 108 -26.68 14.95 18.60
CA ARG A 108 -27.77 13.98 18.91
C ARG A 108 -27.25 12.71 19.60
N ALA A 109 -25.95 12.40 19.50
CA ALA A 109 -25.35 11.17 20.01
C ALA A 109 -24.25 11.41 21.06
N SER A 110 -23.98 12.66 21.45
CA SER A 110 -22.88 13.00 22.38
C SER A 110 -23.00 12.27 23.72
N GLY A 111 -24.21 12.13 24.27
CA GLY A 111 -24.48 11.34 25.48
C GLY A 111 -24.19 9.85 25.32
N LEU A 112 -24.56 9.26 24.18
CA LEU A 112 -24.27 7.86 23.87
C LEU A 112 -22.75 7.66 23.72
N VAL A 113 -22.07 8.52 22.92
CA VAL A 113 -20.61 8.43 22.71
C VAL A 113 -19.87 8.52 24.04
N ASN A 114 -20.25 9.46 24.92
CA ASN A 114 -19.65 9.58 26.24
C ASN A 114 -19.86 8.32 27.11
N ALA A 115 -21.11 7.80 27.15
CA ALA A 115 -21.43 6.63 27.96
C ALA A 115 -20.70 5.36 27.48
N VAL A 116 -20.64 5.16 26.16
CA VAL A 116 -19.93 4.01 25.57
C VAL A 116 -18.42 4.11 25.78
N LEU A 117 -17.81 5.25 25.45
CA LEU A 117 -16.34 5.38 25.53
C LEU A 117 -15.81 5.32 26.97
N ARG A 118 -16.57 5.80 27.97
CA ARG A 118 -16.19 5.62 29.39
C ARG A 118 -16.14 4.14 29.78
N LYS A 119 -17.10 3.33 29.31
CA LYS A 119 -17.08 1.89 29.56
C LYS A 119 -15.94 1.20 28.81
N VAL A 120 -15.71 1.58 27.55
CA VAL A 120 -14.61 1.04 26.74
C VAL A 120 -13.25 1.37 27.36
N ALA A 121 -13.09 2.54 28.02
CA ALA A 121 -11.84 2.92 28.69
C ALA A 121 -11.42 1.96 29.82
N ASP A 122 -12.39 1.29 30.45
CA ASP A 122 -12.17 0.37 31.56
C ASP A 122 -12.10 -1.11 31.14
N VAL A 123 -12.21 -1.41 29.81
CA VAL A 123 -12.15 -2.77 29.29
C VAL A 123 -10.72 -3.28 29.27
N ASP A 124 -10.47 -4.41 29.92
CA ASP A 124 -9.31 -5.25 29.66
C ASP A 124 -9.71 -6.27 28.56
N PRO A 125 -9.14 -6.16 27.33
CA PRO A 125 -9.68 -6.89 26.20
C PRO A 125 -9.37 -8.39 26.25
N GLU A 126 -10.42 -9.21 26.20
CA GLU A 126 -10.31 -10.63 25.89
C GLU A 126 -10.55 -10.85 24.39
N TRP A 127 -9.56 -11.39 23.70
CA TRP A 127 -9.64 -11.56 22.26
C TRP A 127 -10.08 -12.97 21.87
N PRO A 128 -11.09 -13.13 20.99
CA PRO A 128 -11.56 -14.46 20.58
C PRO A 128 -10.51 -15.21 19.75
N ASN A 129 -9.67 -14.48 19.05
CA ASN A 129 -8.55 -14.99 18.26
C ASN A 129 -7.57 -13.87 17.90
N GLU A 130 -6.38 -14.24 17.41
CA GLU A 130 -5.34 -13.28 17.00
C GLU A 130 -5.76 -12.43 15.79
N ALA A 131 -6.54 -12.96 14.85
CA ALA A 131 -7.04 -12.19 13.72
C ALA A 131 -7.89 -10.99 14.18
N THR A 132 -8.69 -11.15 15.23
CA THR A 132 -9.44 -10.04 15.83
C THR A 132 -8.53 -9.10 16.60
N GLN A 133 -7.60 -9.63 17.39
CA GLN A 133 -6.63 -8.84 18.16
C GLN A 133 -5.79 -7.94 17.28
N PHE A 134 -5.27 -8.47 16.17
CA PHE A 134 -4.44 -7.75 15.21
C PHE A 134 -5.25 -7.10 14.06
N SER A 135 -6.58 -7.21 14.13
CA SER A 135 -7.53 -6.52 13.24
C SER A 135 -7.38 -6.88 11.75
N TYR A 136 -7.37 -8.17 11.47
CA TYR A 136 -7.38 -8.73 10.11
C TYR A 136 -8.68 -9.50 9.84
N PRO A 137 -9.18 -9.56 8.58
CA PRO A 137 -10.12 -10.60 8.17
C PRO A 137 -9.54 -12.00 8.40
N ASP A 138 -10.36 -12.97 8.81
CA ASP A 138 -9.88 -14.34 9.11
C ASP A 138 -9.20 -14.97 7.90
N TRP A 139 -9.71 -14.72 6.68
CA TRP A 139 -9.12 -15.29 5.48
C TRP A 139 -7.71 -14.76 5.17
N ILE A 140 -7.42 -13.47 5.45
CA ILE A 140 -6.06 -12.90 5.29
C ILE A 140 -5.14 -13.50 6.36
N TRP A 141 -5.60 -13.53 7.61
CA TRP A 141 -4.83 -14.11 8.69
C TRP A 141 -4.43 -15.57 8.40
N ASN A 142 -5.42 -16.39 8.01
CA ASN A 142 -5.19 -17.80 7.70
C ASN A 142 -4.29 -17.98 6.48
N LEU A 143 -4.49 -17.20 5.40
CA LEU A 143 -3.63 -17.23 4.22
C LEU A 143 -2.15 -17.04 4.58
N PHE A 144 -1.85 -16.05 5.41
CA PHE A 144 -0.47 -15.78 5.82
C PHE A 144 0.10 -16.90 6.69
N LEU A 145 -0.69 -17.46 7.59
CA LEU A 145 -0.25 -18.58 8.43
C LEU A 145 -0.04 -19.86 7.61
N GLU A 146 -0.90 -20.14 6.66
CA GLU A 146 -0.81 -21.31 5.76
C GLU A 146 0.41 -21.21 4.86
N THR A 147 0.70 -20.02 4.32
CA THR A 147 1.83 -19.82 3.39
C THR A 147 3.16 -19.68 4.10
N TRP A 148 3.22 -18.96 5.22
CA TRP A 148 4.47 -18.53 5.85
C TRP A 148 4.64 -19.01 7.30
N GLY A 149 3.66 -19.69 7.88
CA GLY A 149 3.71 -20.14 9.28
C GLY A 149 3.98 -18.99 10.26
N PRO A 150 4.98 -19.15 11.16
CA PRO A 150 5.34 -18.12 12.14
C PRO A 150 5.80 -16.78 11.51
N GLU A 151 6.44 -16.81 10.35
CA GLU A 151 6.86 -15.60 9.61
C GLU A 151 5.66 -14.82 9.07
N GLY A 152 4.61 -15.52 8.61
CA GLY A 152 3.35 -14.89 8.21
C GLY A 152 2.68 -14.14 9.36
N ARG A 153 2.67 -14.75 10.55
CA ARG A 153 2.22 -14.08 11.77
C ARG A 153 3.07 -12.84 12.08
N ALA A 154 4.39 -12.96 12.03
CA ALA A 154 5.31 -11.84 12.27
C ALA A 154 5.10 -10.70 11.25
N ALA A 155 4.91 -11.03 9.97
CA ALA A 155 4.62 -10.07 8.90
C ALA A 155 3.32 -9.30 9.16
N LEU A 156 2.22 -10.00 9.53
CA LEU A 156 0.94 -9.36 9.85
C LEU A 156 1.06 -8.42 11.06
N ILE A 157 1.78 -8.82 12.10
CA ILE A 157 2.02 -7.96 13.28
C ILE A 157 2.85 -6.73 12.90
N ALA A 158 3.92 -6.90 12.11
CA ALA A 158 4.78 -5.79 11.67
C ALA A 158 3.99 -4.75 10.86
N MET A 159 3.07 -5.17 9.99
CA MET A 159 2.21 -4.28 9.21
C MET A 159 1.22 -3.46 10.07
N ASN A 160 1.03 -3.76 11.34
CA ASN A 160 0.27 -2.90 12.25
C ASN A 160 1.11 -1.74 12.83
N THR A 161 2.42 -1.80 12.67
CA THR A 161 3.33 -0.69 12.98
C THR A 161 4.02 -0.29 11.66
N PRO A 162 3.35 0.51 10.80
CA PRO A 162 3.85 0.78 9.46
C PRO A 162 5.16 1.54 9.49
N GLU A 163 5.97 1.29 8.47
CA GLU A 163 7.17 2.06 8.17
C GLU A 163 6.89 3.57 8.17
N ARG A 164 7.85 4.33 8.67
CA ARG A 164 7.94 5.77 8.44
C ARG A 164 8.96 5.99 7.32
N PRO A 165 8.53 6.06 6.06
CA PRO A 165 9.47 6.14 4.96
C PRO A 165 10.31 7.42 5.09
N GLN A 166 11.62 7.27 4.85
CA GLN A 166 12.55 8.39 4.82
C GLN A 166 12.56 8.98 3.41
N PRO A 167 12.72 10.31 3.27
CA PRO A 167 12.89 10.92 1.97
C PRO A 167 14.17 10.41 1.30
N ARG A 168 14.14 10.28 -0.01
CA ARG A 168 15.34 10.09 -0.84
C ARG A 168 16.20 11.36 -0.79
N SER A 169 17.41 11.31 -1.37
CA SER A 169 18.30 12.47 -1.46
C SER A 169 17.71 13.67 -2.21
N ASP A 170 16.78 13.41 -3.14
CA ASP A 170 16.01 14.40 -3.89
C ASP A 170 14.78 14.92 -3.13
N GLY A 171 14.48 14.37 -1.96
CA GLY A 171 13.35 14.76 -1.12
C GLY A 171 12.06 13.95 -1.36
N TYR A 172 11.98 13.09 -2.37
CA TYR A 172 10.80 12.27 -2.60
C TYR A 172 10.62 11.22 -1.49
N ILE A 173 9.40 11.10 -0.95
CA ILE A 173 9.08 10.12 0.09
C ILE A 173 8.65 8.80 -0.53
N GLN A 174 9.51 7.77 -0.44
CA GLN A 174 9.28 6.45 -1.00
C GLN A 174 9.59 5.36 0.03
N GLY A 175 8.76 4.31 0.08
CA GLY A 175 9.01 3.14 0.93
C GLY A 175 10.29 2.40 0.54
N GLN A 176 10.99 1.86 1.55
CA GLN A 176 12.31 1.26 1.36
C GLN A 176 12.29 0.09 0.37
N ALA A 177 11.35 -0.86 0.50
CA ALA A 177 11.25 -1.99 -0.42
C ALA A 177 10.98 -1.54 -1.87
N SER A 178 10.19 -0.47 -2.07
CA SER A 178 9.97 0.09 -3.41
C SER A 178 11.24 0.70 -4.02
N ARG A 179 12.14 1.29 -3.20
CA ARG A 179 13.45 1.79 -3.65
C ARG A 179 14.37 0.65 -4.08
N TRP A 180 14.40 -0.43 -3.30
CA TRP A 180 15.20 -1.62 -3.62
C TRP A 180 14.82 -2.26 -4.96
N VAL A 181 13.55 -2.13 -5.38
CA VAL A 181 13.16 -2.57 -6.74
C VAL A 181 13.85 -1.71 -7.80
N SER A 182 13.87 -0.38 -7.65
CA SER A 182 14.56 0.50 -8.61
C SER A 182 16.07 0.25 -8.63
N GLU A 183 16.70 0.04 -7.45
CA GLU A 183 18.10 -0.35 -7.32
C GLU A 183 18.38 -1.68 -8.05
N ALA A 184 17.52 -2.69 -7.89
CA ALA A 184 17.68 -3.96 -8.58
C ALA A 184 17.51 -3.85 -10.11
N VAL A 185 16.67 -2.93 -10.60
CA VAL A 185 16.57 -2.63 -12.04
C VAL A 185 17.87 -2.04 -12.57
N ASP A 186 18.45 -1.08 -11.84
CA ASP A 186 19.72 -0.45 -12.22
C ASP A 186 20.89 -1.47 -12.18
N ASP A 187 20.96 -2.29 -11.16
CA ASP A 187 22.00 -3.33 -10.99
C ASP A 187 21.96 -4.37 -12.11
N ALA A 188 20.76 -4.75 -12.57
CA ALA A 188 20.57 -5.71 -13.65
C ALA A 188 20.84 -5.12 -15.06
N SER A 189 20.83 -3.78 -15.18
CA SER A 189 21.03 -3.07 -16.45
C SER A 189 22.04 -1.93 -16.30
N PRO A 190 23.31 -2.23 -15.97
CA PRO A 190 24.32 -1.22 -15.62
C PRO A 190 24.70 -0.29 -16.78
N ASN A 191 24.43 -0.69 -18.02
CA ASN A 191 24.68 0.14 -19.21
C ASN A 191 23.56 1.18 -19.46
N GLY A 192 22.42 1.06 -18.77
CA GLY A 192 21.27 1.93 -19.00
C GLY A 192 20.63 1.73 -20.37
N GLY A 193 20.28 2.83 -21.02
CA GLY A 193 19.59 2.84 -22.31
C GLY A 193 18.16 3.34 -22.16
N THR A 194 17.20 2.72 -22.84
CA THR A 194 15.78 3.02 -22.76
C THR A 194 15.09 2.08 -21.79
N ILE A 195 14.39 2.63 -20.78
CA ILE A 195 13.53 1.86 -19.86
C ILE A 195 12.06 2.25 -20.01
N VAL A 196 11.19 1.25 -19.96
CA VAL A 196 9.74 1.42 -19.92
C VAL A 196 9.20 0.87 -18.59
N ASP A 197 8.53 1.70 -17.78
CA ASP A 197 7.72 1.28 -16.62
C ASP A 197 6.25 1.20 -17.05
N LEU A 198 5.69 -0.02 -17.14
CA LEU A 198 4.34 -0.25 -17.67
C LEU A 198 3.20 0.15 -16.72
N CYS A 199 3.48 0.33 -15.43
CA CYS A 199 2.49 0.63 -14.40
C CYS A 199 2.98 1.70 -13.43
N ALA A 200 3.52 2.80 -13.95
CA ALA A 200 4.43 3.71 -13.27
C ALA A 200 3.81 4.54 -12.12
N ALA A 201 2.51 4.84 -12.16
CA ALA A 201 1.95 5.79 -11.19
C ALA A 201 1.99 5.27 -9.73
N PRO A 202 2.39 6.13 -8.80
CA PRO A 202 2.53 7.59 -8.89
C PRO A 202 3.90 8.10 -9.38
N GLY A 203 4.86 7.25 -9.76
CA GLY A 203 6.15 7.65 -10.30
C GLY A 203 7.36 7.37 -9.41
N GLY A 204 7.15 6.79 -8.22
CA GLY A 204 8.23 6.58 -7.25
C GLY A 204 9.36 5.69 -7.76
N LYS A 205 9.06 4.61 -8.51
CA LYS A 205 10.08 3.72 -9.09
C LYS A 205 10.73 4.35 -10.31
N ALA A 206 9.93 4.89 -11.24
CA ALA A 206 10.46 5.53 -12.45
C ALA A 206 11.39 6.71 -12.13
N THR A 207 11.05 7.56 -11.14
CA THR A 207 11.92 8.68 -10.72
C THR A 207 13.14 8.24 -9.91
N ALA A 208 13.14 7.02 -9.36
CA ALA A 208 14.25 6.46 -8.59
C ALA A 208 15.31 5.76 -9.45
N CYS A 209 15.02 5.43 -10.72
CA CYS A 209 15.98 4.81 -11.65
C CYS A 209 17.26 5.63 -11.77
N GLY A 210 18.40 4.98 -11.91
CA GLY A 210 19.73 5.60 -11.94
C GLY A 210 19.97 6.54 -13.14
N ALA A 211 21.10 7.24 -13.11
CA ALA A 211 21.47 8.21 -14.15
C ALA A 211 21.95 7.56 -15.46
N ALA A 212 22.13 6.24 -15.48
CA ALA A 212 22.53 5.51 -16.69
C ALA A 212 21.44 5.45 -17.77
N TRP A 213 20.17 5.62 -17.39
CA TRP A 213 19.05 5.61 -18.31
C TRP A 213 19.00 6.90 -19.14
N SER A 214 19.17 6.77 -20.46
CA SER A 214 19.09 7.88 -21.41
C SER A 214 17.66 8.29 -21.72
N GLU A 215 16.73 7.32 -21.67
CA GLU A 215 15.31 7.54 -21.86
C GLU A 215 14.49 6.74 -20.83
N ILE A 216 13.50 7.40 -20.22
CA ILE A 216 12.57 6.78 -19.27
C ILE A 216 11.15 7.04 -19.72
N TRP A 217 10.44 5.97 -20.02
CA TRP A 217 9.03 5.99 -20.40
C TRP A 217 8.17 5.43 -19.26
N ALA A 218 7.21 6.20 -18.79
CA ALA A 218 6.36 5.85 -17.67
C ALA A 218 4.90 5.78 -18.14
N ASN A 219 4.36 4.57 -18.20
CA ASN A 219 2.98 4.32 -18.64
C ASN A 219 2.02 4.18 -17.47
N GLU A 220 0.80 4.68 -17.64
CA GLU A 220 -0.30 4.53 -16.68
C GLU A 220 -1.64 4.54 -17.42
N ILE A 221 -2.50 3.55 -17.14
CA ILE A 221 -3.80 3.41 -17.77
C ILE A 221 -4.82 4.45 -17.31
N ASP A 222 -4.79 4.87 -16.04
CA ASP A 222 -5.73 5.83 -15.46
C ASP A 222 -5.27 7.27 -15.70
N PRO A 223 -6.02 8.09 -16.46
CA PRO A 223 -5.63 9.48 -16.73
C PRO A 223 -5.48 10.35 -15.47
N ALA A 224 -6.23 10.06 -14.39
CA ALA A 224 -6.12 10.81 -13.14
C ALA A 224 -4.81 10.46 -12.40
N ARG A 225 -4.43 9.18 -12.38
CA ARG A 225 -3.15 8.73 -11.84
C ARG A 225 -1.97 9.18 -12.70
N ALA A 226 -2.14 9.20 -14.03
CA ALA A 226 -1.13 9.72 -14.96
C ALA A 226 -0.87 11.23 -14.76
N ARG A 227 -1.88 12.00 -14.33
CA ARG A 227 -1.67 13.41 -13.94
C ARG A 227 -0.74 13.51 -12.73
N VAL A 228 -0.98 12.71 -11.69
CA VAL A 228 -0.11 12.67 -10.51
C VAL A 228 1.30 12.23 -10.89
N LEU A 229 1.42 11.23 -11.78
CA LEU A 229 2.72 10.79 -12.31
C LEU A 229 3.48 11.93 -13.02
N ARG A 230 2.80 12.76 -13.82
CA ARG A 230 3.43 13.93 -14.46
C ARG A 230 3.90 14.96 -13.44
N GLU A 231 3.08 15.29 -12.46
CA GLU A 231 3.46 16.21 -11.37
C GLU A 231 4.70 15.68 -10.61
N VAL A 232 4.74 14.40 -10.30
CA VAL A 232 5.90 13.75 -9.65
C VAL A 232 7.13 13.76 -10.58
N ALA A 233 6.95 13.48 -11.87
CA ALA A 233 8.05 13.53 -12.83
C ALA A 233 8.60 14.96 -12.96
N GLU A 234 7.75 15.98 -13.12
CA GLU A 234 8.15 17.39 -13.19
C GLU A 234 8.96 17.84 -11.97
N ASP A 235 8.58 17.39 -10.77
CA ASP A 235 9.25 17.77 -9.52
C ASP A 235 10.58 17.06 -9.29
N PHE A 236 10.71 15.79 -9.71
CA PHE A 236 11.83 14.93 -9.29
C PHE A 236 12.68 14.41 -10.46
N ARG A 237 12.12 14.29 -11.65
CA ARG A 237 12.83 13.80 -12.85
C ARG A 237 12.13 14.23 -14.14
N PRO A 238 12.27 15.49 -14.58
CA PRO A 238 11.49 16.09 -15.65
C PRO A 238 11.73 15.49 -17.05
N GLU A 239 12.80 14.71 -17.24
CA GLU A 239 13.08 14.00 -18.50
C GLU A 239 12.19 12.77 -18.74
N ILE A 240 11.40 12.32 -17.74
CA ILE A 240 10.49 11.17 -17.88
C ILE A 240 9.36 11.50 -18.86
N GLN A 241 9.18 10.62 -19.83
CA GLN A 241 8.09 10.70 -20.81
C GLN A 241 6.88 9.92 -20.31
N VAL A 242 5.79 10.62 -19.98
CA VAL A 242 4.57 10.01 -19.44
C VAL A 242 3.56 9.70 -20.53
N VAL A 243 3.25 8.41 -20.67
CA VAL A 243 2.27 7.88 -21.63
C VAL A 243 1.01 7.43 -20.89
N VAL A 244 -0.14 7.57 -21.56
CA VAL A 244 -1.44 7.08 -21.02
C VAL A 244 -1.95 6.03 -21.99
N SER A 245 -1.76 4.75 -21.60
CA SER A 245 -2.28 3.62 -22.38
C SER A 245 -2.50 2.40 -21.48
N ASP A 246 -3.22 1.40 -22.01
CA ASP A 246 -3.34 0.10 -21.36
C ASP A 246 -1.98 -0.60 -21.38
N GLY A 247 -1.40 -0.87 -20.21
CA GLY A 247 -0.11 -1.55 -20.07
C GLY A 247 -0.10 -2.99 -20.59
N THR A 248 -1.25 -3.59 -20.86
CA THR A 248 -1.39 -4.92 -21.46
C THR A 248 -1.44 -4.89 -23.00
N ASN A 249 -1.51 -3.69 -23.59
CA ASN A 249 -1.55 -3.47 -25.04
C ASN A 249 -1.09 -2.04 -25.33
N THR A 250 0.21 -1.79 -25.24
CA THR A 250 0.80 -0.47 -25.40
C THR A 250 1.04 -0.12 -26.88
N HIS A 251 1.34 1.15 -27.13
CA HIS A 251 1.71 1.65 -28.45
C HIS A 251 3.23 1.67 -28.68
N PHE A 252 4.04 1.11 -27.78
CA PHE A 252 5.47 0.96 -28.02
C PHE A 252 5.73 -0.05 -29.13
N ASP A 253 6.75 0.23 -29.92
CA ASP A 253 7.19 -0.70 -30.95
C ASP A 253 7.73 -2.01 -30.35
N ASP A 254 7.71 -3.08 -31.13
CA ASP A 254 8.35 -4.34 -30.74
C ASP A 254 9.83 -4.12 -30.52
N ARG A 255 10.36 -4.68 -29.42
CA ARG A 255 11.80 -4.58 -29.11
C ARG A 255 12.30 -3.13 -28.96
N PHE A 256 11.47 -2.30 -28.34
CA PHE A 256 11.75 -0.87 -28.15
C PHE A 256 12.72 -0.60 -27.01
N ALA A 257 12.64 -1.35 -25.89
CA ALA A 257 13.30 -1.01 -24.65
C ALA A 257 14.45 -1.96 -24.28
N ASP A 258 15.54 -1.39 -23.72
CA ASP A 258 16.64 -2.13 -23.09
C ASP A 258 16.22 -2.78 -21.77
N ALA A 259 15.28 -2.14 -21.05
CA ALA A 259 14.66 -2.72 -19.88
C ALA A 259 13.16 -2.41 -19.80
N VAL A 260 12.40 -3.34 -19.23
CA VAL A 260 11.00 -3.13 -18.92
C VAL A 260 10.76 -3.46 -17.45
N LEU A 261 10.16 -2.51 -16.73
CA LEU A 261 9.68 -2.69 -15.36
C LEU A 261 8.16 -2.90 -15.38
N VAL A 262 7.74 -3.97 -14.75
CA VAL A 262 6.33 -4.27 -14.48
C VAL A 262 6.12 -4.26 -12.96
N ASP A 263 5.93 -3.05 -12.37
CA ASP A 263 5.43 -2.94 -10.99
C ASP A 263 3.92 -3.14 -11.01
N ALA A 264 3.53 -4.40 -11.06
CA ALA A 264 2.19 -4.78 -11.46
C ALA A 264 1.11 -4.41 -10.44
N PRO A 265 -0.12 -4.11 -10.90
CA PRO A 265 -1.26 -4.04 -10.01
C PRO A 265 -1.44 -5.40 -9.32
N CYS A 266 -1.52 -5.38 -7.98
CA CYS A 266 -1.59 -6.56 -7.15
C CYS A 266 -2.54 -6.36 -5.96
N SER A 267 -2.79 -7.43 -5.19
CA SER A 267 -3.62 -7.37 -3.97
C SER A 267 -3.08 -6.37 -2.94
N GLY A 268 -1.77 -6.11 -2.94
CA GLY A 268 -1.12 -5.23 -1.98
C GLY A 268 -1.08 -5.80 -0.57
N LEU A 269 -1.21 -7.13 -0.43
CA LEU A 269 -1.24 -7.79 0.87
C LEU A 269 0.10 -7.70 1.62
N GLY A 270 1.19 -7.38 0.95
CA GLY A 270 2.48 -7.06 1.58
C GLY A 270 2.55 -5.61 2.10
N ALA A 271 1.68 -4.71 1.64
CA ALA A 271 1.71 -3.28 1.93
C ALA A 271 0.55 -2.79 2.82
N LEU A 272 -0.09 -3.68 3.59
CA LEU A 272 -1.25 -3.36 4.45
C LEU A 272 -0.92 -2.39 5.58
N GLY A 273 0.34 -2.18 5.90
CA GLY A 273 0.79 -1.17 6.84
C GLY A 273 0.45 0.25 6.36
N ARG A 274 0.77 0.56 5.12
CA ARG A 274 0.52 1.87 4.49
C ARG A 274 -0.85 1.96 3.83
N ARG A 275 -1.44 0.84 3.42
CA ARG A 275 -2.78 0.73 2.82
C ARG A 275 -3.75 0.10 3.82
N SER A 276 -4.01 0.80 4.93
CA SER A 276 -4.76 0.26 6.07
C SER A 276 -6.18 -0.22 5.72
N ASP A 277 -6.82 0.41 4.72
CA ASP A 277 -8.15 0.05 4.23
C ASP A 277 -8.16 -1.15 3.28
N ALA A 278 -7.02 -1.47 2.64
CA ALA A 278 -6.98 -2.54 1.63
C ALA A 278 -7.42 -3.89 2.20
N ARG A 279 -7.06 -4.19 3.47
CA ARG A 279 -7.49 -5.42 4.16
C ARG A 279 -9.02 -5.61 4.24
N TRP A 280 -9.80 -4.52 4.06
CA TRP A 280 -11.26 -4.53 4.15
C TRP A 280 -11.96 -4.57 2.80
N HIS A 281 -11.21 -4.39 1.70
CA HIS A 281 -11.75 -4.29 0.35
C HIS A 281 -11.28 -5.41 -0.58
N ILE A 282 -10.11 -5.98 -0.32
CA ILE A 282 -9.58 -7.08 -1.14
C ILE A 282 -10.36 -8.37 -0.86
N SER A 283 -10.51 -9.21 -1.89
CA SER A 283 -11.08 -10.55 -1.78
C SER A 283 -10.20 -11.58 -2.48
N LYS A 284 -10.41 -12.86 -2.19
CA LYS A 284 -9.68 -13.96 -2.86
C LYS A 284 -9.91 -13.96 -4.38
N GLU A 285 -11.13 -13.66 -4.82
CA GLU A 285 -11.48 -13.60 -6.26
C GLU A 285 -10.76 -12.43 -6.95
N ALA A 286 -10.45 -11.36 -6.22
CA ALA A 286 -9.66 -10.25 -6.75
C ALA A 286 -8.22 -10.67 -7.05
N ILE A 287 -7.62 -11.55 -6.25
CA ILE A 287 -6.27 -12.10 -6.48
C ILE A 287 -6.25 -12.83 -7.84
N SER A 288 -7.19 -13.73 -8.08
CA SER A 288 -7.27 -14.46 -9.35
C SER A 288 -7.45 -13.56 -10.59
N ARG A 289 -8.18 -12.44 -10.46
CA ARG A 289 -8.28 -11.47 -11.56
C ARG A 289 -6.98 -10.72 -11.79
N LEU A 290 -6.30 -10.38 -10.70
CA LEU A 290 -5.01 -9.67 -10.75
C LEU A 290 -3.92 -10.51 -11.38
N THR A 291 -3.86 -11.83 -11.11
CA THR A 291 -2.90 -12.73 -11.76
C THR A 291 -3.10 -12.77 -13.27
N GLY A 292 -4.35 -12.73 -13.76
CA GLY A 292 -4.64 -12.60 -15.19
C GLY A 292 -4.08 -11.30 -15.79
N THR A 293 -4.24 -10.16 -15.11
CA THR A 293 -3.68 -8.88 -15.54
C THR A 293 -2.15 -8.89 -15.51
N GLN A 294 -1.56 -9.46 -14.44
CA GLN A 294 -0.11 -9.60 -14.29
C GLN A 294 0.52 -10.41 -15.43
N ASN A 295 -0.10 -11.53 -15.80
CA ASN A 295 0.34 -12.32 -16.95
C ASN A 295 0.27 -11.51 -18.25
N ALA A 296 -0.84 -10.80 -18.52
CA ALA A 296 -0.98 -9.99 -19.73
C ALA A 296 0.04 -8.84 -19.80
N LEU A 297 0.37 -8.23 -18.66
CA LEU A 297 1.43 -7.22 -18.56
C LEU A 297 2.81 -7.80 -18.86
N LEU A 298 3.11 -9.00 -18.39
CA LEU A 298 4.38 -9.67 -18.65
C LEU A 298 4.53 -10.06 -20.13
N GLU A 299 3.46 -10.52 -20.79
CA GLU A 299 3.46 -10.79 -22.24
C GLU A 299 3.74 -9.52 -23.05
N GLU A 300 3.09 -8.41 -22.70
CA GLU A 300 3.34 -7.12 -23.35
C GLU A 300 4.75 -6.59 -23.07
N ALA A 301 5.24 -6.74 -21.84
CA ALA A 301 6.60 -6.38 -21.47
C ALA A 301 7.64 -7.13 -22.31
N LEU A 302 7.45 -8.42 -22.54
CA LEU A 302 8.32 -9.22 -23.39
C LEU A 302 8.29 -8.80 -24.86
N ARG A 303 7.13 -8.38 -25.39
CA ARG A 303 7.01 -7.84 -26.75
C ARG A 303 7.83 -6.56 -26.90
N VAL A 304 7.75 -5.67 -25.92
CA VAL A 304 8.47 -4.37 -25.91
C VAL A 304 9.96 -4.53 -25.66
N LEU A 305 10.39 -5.60 -24.97
CA LEU A 305 11.78 -5.84 -24.59
C LEU A 305 12.63 -6.27 -25.79
N GLN A 306 13.76 -5.60 -26.01
CA GLN A 306 14.71 -5.98 -27.05
C GLN A 306 15.57 -7.20 -26.68
N PRO A 307 16.27 -7.83 -27.66
CA PRO A 307 17.27 -8.87 -27.37
C PRO A 307 18.33 -8.36 -26.40
N HIS A 308 18.74 -9.20 -25.47
CA HIS A 308 19.65 -8.91 -24.35
C HIS A 308 19.09 -7.93 -23.29
N GLY A 309 17.88 -7.43 -23.48
CA GLY A 309 17.20 -6.55 -22.51
C GLY A 309 16.79 -7.30 -21.24
N VAL A 310 16.48 -6.55 -20.19
CA VAL A 310 16.08 -7.07 -18.86
C VAL A 310 14.64 -6.75 -18.55
N LEU A 311 13.86 -7.79 -18.23
CA LEU A 311 12.49 -7.68 -17.70
C LEU A 311 12.52 -7.80 -16.19
N THR A 312 11.96 -6.83 -15.50
CA THR A 312 11.75 -6.86 -14.05
C THR A 312 10.25 -6.90 -13.75
N TYR A 313 9.80 -7.92 -13.03
CA TYR A 313 8.47 -8.03 -12.46
C TYR A 313 8.53 -7.78 -10.96
N SER A 314 7.73 -6.86 -10.44
CA SER A 314 7.63 -6.61 -9.00
C SER A 314 6.18 -6.45 -8.54
N VAL A 315 5.89 -6.90 -7.32
CA VAL A 315 4.55 -6.79 -6.69
C VAL A 315 4.70 -6.53 -5.19
N CYS A 316 3.87 -5.62 -4.66
CA CYS A 316 3.81 -5.35 -3.21
C CYS A 316 2.85 -6.32 -2.49
N THR A 317 2.95 -7.60 -2.82
CA THR A 317 2.25 -8.71 -2.18
C THR A 317 3.22 -9.84 -1.88
N ILE A 318 2.82 -10.75 -1.00
CA ILE A 318 3.59 -11.95 -0.64
C ILE A 318 2.73 -13.21 -0.76
N THR A 319 1.64 -13.14 -1.53
CA THR A 319 0.83 -14.31 -1.88
C THR A 319 1.56 -15.15 -2.93
N GLN A 320 1.48 -16.45 -2.83
CA GLN A 320 2.14 -17.34 -3.79
C GLN A 320 1.58 -17.18 -5.20
N GLU A 321 0.26 -16.99 -5.29
CA GLU A 321 -0.47 -16.86 -6.56
C GLU A 321 0.00 -15.67 -7.40
N GLU A 322 0.31 -14.52 -6.76
CA GLU A 322 0.74 -13.29 -7.45
C GLU A 322 2.26 -13.16 -7.55
N THR A 323 3.02 -14.10 -7.01
CA THR A 323 4.49 -14.10 -6.99
C THR A 323 5.05 -15.30 -7.73
N CYS A 324 5.39 -16.39 -7.04
CA CYS A 324 5.99 -17.58 -7.65
C CYS A 324 5.15 -18.16 -8.78
N ASP A 325 3.84 -18.32 -8.59
CA ASP A 325 3.01 -19.01 -9.59
C ASP A 325 2.96 -18.20 -10.91
N VAL A 326 2.84 -16.86 -10.84
CA VAL A 326 2.90 -16.00 -12.03
C VAL A 326 4.28 -16.04 -12.67
N ALA A 327 5.36 -15.90 -11.87
CA ALA A 327 6.72 -15.84 -12.38
C ALA A 327 7.15 -17.17 -13.03
N GLN A 328 6.86 -18.31 -12.39
CA GLN A 328 7.17 -19.63 -12.92
C GLN A 328 6.37 -19.93 -14.18
N ALA A 329 5.05 -19.71 -14.17
CA ALA A 329 4.21 -19.95 -15.34
C ALA A 329 4.60 -19.06 -16.54
N PHE A 330 5.06 -17.85 -16.30
CA PHE A 330 5.60 -16.98 -17.35
C PHE A 330 6.92 -17.51 -17.90
N HIS A 331 7.89 -17.82 -17.04
CA HIS A 331 9.21 -18.35 -17.45
C HIS A 331 9.11 -19.71 -18.16
N GLU A 332 8.19 -20.60 -17.74
CA GLU A 332 7.96 -21.88 -18.42
C GLU A 332 7.47 -21.70 -19.87
N ARG A 333 6.74 -20.64 -20.17
CA ARG A 333 6.26 -20.34 -21.54
C ARG A 333 7.32 -19.66 -22.41
N HIS A 334 8.33 -19.04 -21.81
CA HIS A 334 9.31 -18.19 -22.49
C HIS A 334 10.75 -18.66 -22.23
N GLN A 335 11.15 -19.73 -22.93
CA GLN A 335 12.45 -20.36 -22.78
C GLN A 335 13.62 -19.48 -23.29
N GLU A 336 13.32 -18.40 -24.03
CA GLU A 336 14.26 -17.36 -24.44
C GLU A 336 14.64 -16.39 -23.30
N LEU A 337 14.07 -16.58 -22.11
CA LEU A 337 14.37 -15.79 -20.93
C LEU A 337 15.27 -16.58 -19.97
N ARG A 338 16.36 -15.97 -19.54
CA ARG A 338 17.24 -16.49 -18.50
C ARG A 338 16.98 -15.75 -17.19
N SER A 339 16.65 -16.46 -16.11
CA SER A 339 16.50 -15.87 -14.78
C SER A 339 17.79 -15.22 -14.31
N LEU A 340 17.68 -14.08 -13.65
CA LEU A 340 18.79 -13.35 -13.04
C LEU A 340 18.71 -13.42 -11.53
N ASP A 341 19.87 -13.56 -10.88
CA ASP A 341 19.96 -13.46 -9.42
C ASP A 341 19.72 -12.02 -8.97
N ILE A 342 18.78 -11.83 -8.04
CA ILE A 342 18.48 -10.51 -7.51
C ILE A 342 19.62 -10.06 -6.59
N GLN A 343 20.24 -8.94 -6.92
CA GLN A 343 21.33 -8.40 -6.13
C GLN A 343 20.83 -7.68 -4.87
N GLY A 344 21.63 -7.71 -3.82
CA GLY A 344 21.32 -7.04 -2.55
C GLY A 344 20.95 -8.01 -1.43
N ARG A 345 21.66 -7.89 -0.31
CA ARG A 345 21.52 -8.75 0.88
C ARG A 345 20.18 -8.65 1.61
N HIS A 346 19.35 -7.68 1.24
CA HIS A 346 18.01 -7.50 1.80
C HIS A 346 16.97 -8.39 1.12
N TRP A 347 17.26 -8.91 -0.08
CA TRP A 347 16.41 -9.88 -0.74
C TRP A 347 16.70 -11.29 -0.23
N ARG A 348 15.67 -11.96 0.27
CA ARG A 348 15.72 -13.40 0.51
C ARG A 348 15.55 -14.12 -0.81
N GLN A 349 16.26 -15.21 -1.04
CA GLN A 349 15.99 -16.09 -2.18
C GLN A 349 14.57 -16.64 -2.08
N TYR A 350 13.80 -16.49 -3.14
CA TYR A 350 12.41 -16.90 -3.19
C TYR A 350 12.04 -17.33 -4.61
N CYS A 351 11.79 -18.65 -4.80
CA CYS A 351 11.70 -19.22 -6.15
C CYS A 351 12.94 -18.81 -6.98
N ASP A 352 12.75 -18.32 -8.20
CA ASP A 352 13.84 -17.77 -9.04
C ASP A 352 13.96 -16.25 -8.92
N GLY A 353 13.60 -15.67 -7.79
CA GLY A 353 13.61 -14.23 -7.55
C GLY A 353 13.96 -13.86 -6.11
N GLY A 354 13.55 -12.67 -5.70
CA GLY A 354 13.79 -12.12 -4.38
C GLY A 354 12.51 -11.75 -3.64
N LEU A 355 12.54 -11.86 -2.32
CA LEU A 355 11.44 -11.51 -1.43
C LEU A 355 11.94 -10.70 -0.23
N VAL A 356 11.14 -9.72 0.18
CA VAL A 356 11.26 -9.05 1.48
C VAL A 356 9.95 -9.26 2.22
N LEU A 357 10.01 -9.76 3.46
CA LEU A 357 8.86 -9.85 4.33
C LEU A 357 8.74 -8.59 5.20
N PRO A 358 7.52 -8.13 5.55
CA PRO A 358 7.33 -6.88 6.30
C PRO A 358 8.13 -6.75 7.59
N HIS A 359 8.39 -7.84 8.28
CA HIS A 359 9.11 -7.84 9.56
C HIS A 359 10.64 -7.86 9.42
N ASP A 360 11.18 -8.16 8.23
CA ASP A 360 12.64 -8.21 8.03
C ASP A 360 13.31 -6.85 8.26
N TYR A 361 12.69 -5.80 7.71
CA TYR A 361 13.24 -4.44 7.74
C TYR A 361 12.19 -3.40 8.12
N GLN A 362 11.04 -3.81 8.66
CA GLN A 362 9.89 -2.97 8.98
C GLN A 362 9.46 -2.10 7.79
N THR A 363 9.43 -2.68 6.60
CA THR A 363 8.99 -2.07 5.35
C THR A 363 7.82 -2.83 4.75
N ASP A 364 7.39 -2.48 3.53
CA ASP A 364 6.39 -3.29 2.82
C ASP A 364 6.97 -4.64 2.41
N GLY A 365 6.16 -5.68 2.41
CA GLY A 365 6.47 -6.93 1.75
C GLY A 365 6.48 -6.74 0.24
N MET A 366 7.53 -7.25 -0.42
CA MET A 366 7.78 -7.06 -1.84
C MET A 366 8.39 -8.31 -2.43
N ALA A 367 7.90 -8.75 -3.58
CA ALA A 367 8.55 -9.77 -4.38
C ALA A 367 9.05 -9.17 -5.70
N ILE A 368 10.17 -9.71 -6.20
CA ILE A 368 10.80 -9.28 -7.43
C ILE A 368 11.35 -10.50 -8.19
N PHE A 369 11.20 -10.50 -9.51
CA PHE A 369 11.74 -11.48 -10.43
C PHE A 369 12.36 -10.75 -11.62
N GLN A 370 13.50 -11.22 -12.09
CA GLN A 370 14.21 -10.61 -13.21
C GLN A 370 14.64 -11.66 -14.22
N TRP A 371 14.48 -11.34 -15.48
CA TRP A 371 14.91 -12.18 -16.58
C TRP A 371 15.65 -11.34 -17.62
N GLN A 372 16.67 -11.93 -18.21
CA GLN A 372 17.32 -11.40 -19.39
C GLN A 372 16.86 -12.17 -20.63
N ARG A 373 16.44 -11.44 -21.66
CA ARG A 373 16.10 -12.04 -22.95
C ARG A 373 17.37 -12.48 -23.66
N GLU A 374 17.43 -13.72 -24.12
CA GLU A 374 18.50 -14.20 -24.99
C GLU A 374 18.41 -13.55 -26.37
N GLY A 375 19.52 -13.47 -27.10
CA GLY A 375 19.63 -12.76 -28.37
C GLY A 375 19.06 -13.54 -29.59
#